data_dc15c8957834deac9214afe799d8631f
#
_entry.id   dc15c8957834deac9214afe799d8631f
#
_cell.length_a   1.000
_cell.length_b   1.000
_cell.length_c   1.000
_cell.angle_alpha   90.00
_cell.angle_beta   90.00
_cell.angle_gamma   90.00
#
_symmetry.space_group_name_H-M   'P 1'
#
loop_
_entity.id
_entity.type
_entity.pdbx_description
1 polymer ?
#
loop_
_entity_poly.entity_id
_entity_poly.type
_entity_poly.pdbx_seq_one_letter_code
_entity_poly.pdbx_strand_id
1 'polypeptide(L)'
;METLEGMSRSHHCGEIKKSDTGKEVTVCGWVSHRRDHGGLIFVDLRDRSGLVQIVYDAAAMGEEAFHKAESLRSEFVIAVRGEVRARSAETINPKMATGEIEIVCSELRILNKAKTPPFYIQDNLDVDEMLRLKYRFLDLRRPEMQKNIMLRHRVAKIMRDYFDRQ
;
A
#
# COMPACT_ATOMS: atom_id res chain seq x y z
N MET A 1 15.65 -4.58 -11.24
CA MET A 1 14.42 -5.12 -10.60
C MET A 1 14.87 -6.24 -9.69
N GLU A 2 14.35 -6.26 -8.48
CA GLU A 2 14.70 -7.26 -7.48
C GLU A 2 13.61 -8.33 -7.42
N THR A 3 13.92 -9.48 -6.83
CA THR A 3 12.99 -10.61 -6.71
C THR A 3 12.48 -10.72 -5.26
N LEU A 4 11.40 -11.46 -5.05
CA LEU A 4 10.89 -11.81 -3.72
C LEU A 4 11.62 -13.02 -3.09
N GLU A 5 12.67 -13.52 -3.72
CA GLU A 5 13.40 -14.68 -3.21
C GLU A 5 13.88 -14.46 -1.77
N GLY A 6 13.52 -15.37 -0.86
CA GLY A 6 13.80 -15.23 0.57
C GLY A 6 12.92 -14.20 1.32
N MET A 7 11.94 -13.56 0.65
CA MET A 7 11.03 -12.60 1.26
C MET A 7 9.57 -12.91 0.86
N SER A 8 8.84 -13.63 1.68
CA SER A 8 7.42 -13.92 1.46
C SER A 8 6.53 -12.96 2.24
N ARG A 9 5.42 -12.51 1.63
CA ARG A 9 4.44 -11.67 2.32
C ARG A 9 3.87 -12.38 3.54
N SER A 10 3.90 -11.73 4.70
CA SER A 10 3.28 -12.22 5.93
C SER A 10 1.88 -11.63 6.17
N HIS A 11 1.68 -10.35 5.82
CA HIS A 11 0.44 -9.61 6.05
C HIS A 11 0.07 -8.76 4.83
N HIS A 12 -1.23 -8.49 4.67
CA HIS A 12 -1.69 -7.42 3.79
C HIS A 12 -1.65 -6.07 4.52
N CYS A 13 -1.51 -4.98 3.73
CA CYS A 13 -1.29 -3.63 4.28
C CYS A 13 -2.40 -3.18 5.25
N GLY A 14 -3.67 -3.41 4.90
CA GLY A 14 -4.82 -3.01 5.72
C GLY A 14 -5.18 -3.97 6.85
N GLU A 15 -4.49 -5.10 6.99
CA GLU A 15 -4.79 -6.12 8.00
C GLU A 15 -3.96 -5.97 9.28
N ILE A 16 -2.87 -5.19 9.23
CA ILE A 16 -1.96 -4.97 10.36
C ILE A 16 -2.66 -4.12 11.42
N LYS A 17 -2.57 -4.56 12.66
CA LYS A 17 -3.24 -3.95 13.80
C LYS A 17 -2.24 -3.53 14.88
N LYS A 18 -2.71 -2.74 15.84
CA LYS A 18 -1.93 -2.35 17.01
C LYS A 18 -1.43 -3.55 17.84
N SER A 19 -2.16 -4.68 17.81
CA SER A 19 -1.76 -5.94 18.45
C SER A 19 -0.52 -6.61 17.82
N ASP A 20 -0.11 -6.14 16.63
CA ASP A 20 1.07 -6.63 15.93
C ASP A 20 2.33 -5.81 16.24
N THR A 21 2.22 -4.79 17.11
CA THR A 21 3.37 -3.98 17.55
C THR A 21 4.48 -4.88 18.11
N GLY A 22 5.71 -4.61 17.66
CA GLY A 22 6.92 -5.39 18.00
C GLY A 22 7.15 -6.63 17.12
N LYS A 23 6.20 -6.97 16.22
CA LYS A 23 6.40 -8.08 15.29
C LYS A 23 7.11 -7.61 14.04
N GLU A 24 7.99 -8.46 13.50
CA GLU A 24 8.51 -8.29 12.15
C GLU A 24 7.46 -8.76 11.12
N VAL A 25 7.17 -7.92 10.15
CA VAL A 25 6.22 -8.21 9.08
C VAL A 25 6.84 -7.96 7.71
N THR A 26 6.34 -8.69 6.71
CA THR A 26 6.66 -8.44 5.30
C THR A 26 5.39 -8.08 4.55
N VAL A 27 5.37 -6.91 3.94
CA VAL A 27 4.28 -6.39 3.12
C VAL A 27 4.75 -6.10 1.71
N CYS A 28 3.83 -6.26 0.75
CA CYS A 28 4.09 -5.95 -0.66
C CYS A 28 2.93 -5.12 -1.20
N GLY A 29 3.24 -4.09 -1.98
CA GLY A 29 2.21 -3.20 -2.51
C GLY A 29 2.75 -2.17 -3.48
N TRP A 30 1.91 -1.19 -3.76
CA TRP A 30 2.21 -0.03 -4.59
C TRP A 30 2.46 1.19 -3.73
N VAL A 31 3.50 1.96 -4.04
CA VAL A 31 3.76 3.26 -3.43
C VAL A 31 2.63 4.22 -3.81
N SER A 32 1.81 4.61 -2.83
CA SER A 32 0.74 5.59 -3.03
C SER A 32 1.27 7.02 -2.92
N HIS A 33 1.89 7.35 -1.79
CA HIS A 33 2.50 8.64 -1.55
C HIS A 33 3.87 8.49 -0.91
N ARG A 34 4.78 9.40 -1.23
CA ARG A 34 6.09 9.52 -0.57
C ARG A 34 6.26 10.93 -0.04
N ARG A 35 6.72 11.06 1.19
CA ARG A 35 7.06 12.32 1.86
C ARG A 35 8.47 12.21 2.40
N ASP A 36 9.25 13.28 2.22
CA ASP A 36 10.64 13.36 2.64
C ASP A 36 10.76 14.47 3.69
N HIS A 37 11.32 14.15 4.84
CA HIS A 37 11.46 15.05 5.97
C HIS A 37 12.92 15.12 6.45
N GLY A 38 13.88 15.05 5.53
CA GLY A 38 15.30 15.17 5.82
C GLY A 38 15.81 14.08 6.78
N GLY A 39 16.27 12.96 6.25
CA GLY A 39 16.70 11.81 7.04
C GLY A 39 15.60 10.81 7.43
N LEU A 40 14.33 11.20 7.26
CA LEU A 40 13.17 10.29 7.40
C LEU A 40 12.32 10.35 6.13
N ILE A 41 12.07 9.19 5.53
CA ILE A 41 11.15 9.07 4.40
C ILE A 41 9.93 8.26 4.84
N PHE A 42 8.75 8.82 4.59
CA PHE A 42 7.47 8.17 4.83
C PHE A 42 6.86 7.74 3.50
N VAL A 43 6.43 6.49 3.43
CA VAL A 43 5.74 5.94 2.26
C VAL A 43 4.42 5.33 2.68
N ASP A 44 3.33 5.80 2.08
CA ASP A 44 2.04 5.14 2.20
C ASP A 44 2.01 4.00 1.16
N LEU A 45 2.12 2.77 1.64
CA LEU A 45 2.08 1.56 0.83
C LEU A 45 0.64 1.05 0.73
N ARG A 46 0.18 0.80 -0.49
CA ARG A 46 -1.18 0.36 -0.79
C ARG A 46 -1.19 -1.05 -1.36
N ASP A 47 -2.10 -1.86 -0.88
CA ASP A 47 -2.51 -3.08 -1.55
C ASP A 47 -4.05 -3.18 -1.66
N ARG A 48 -4.60 -4.34 -1.98
CA ARG A 48 -6.05 -4.55 -2.10
C ARG A 48 -6.83 -4.41 -0.79
N SER A 49 -6.15 -4.54 0.35
CA SER A 49 -6.76 -4.51 1.68
C SER A 49 -6.81 -3.10 2.28
N GLY A 50 -5.93 -2.21 1.84
CA GLY A 50 -5.83 -0.85 2.34
C GLY A 50 -4.43 -0.25 2.25
N LEU A 51 -4.15 0.65 3.18
CA LEU A 51 -2.91 1.42 3.26
C LEU A 51 -2.19 1.13 4.58
N VAL A 52 -0.85 1.16 4.55
CA VAL A 52 -0.01 1.20 5.76
C VAL A 52 1.14 2.18 5.53
N GLN A 53 1.52 2.91 6.58
CA GLN A 53 2.69 3.80 6.52
C GLN A 53 3.96 3.01 6.78
N ILE A 54 4.95 3.20 5.90
CA ILE A 54 6.32 2.70 6.06
C ILE A 54 7.22 3.87 6.41
N VAL A 55 8.12 3.68 7.35
CA VAL A 55 9.14 4.66 7.76
C VAL A 55 10.51 4.15 7.36
N TYR A 56 11.25 4.94 6.63
CA TYR A 56 12.65 4.73 6.29
C TYR A 56 13.48 5.75 7.07
N ASP A 57 14.35 5.25 7.92
CA ASP A 57 15.23 6.07 8.77
C ASP A 57 16.67 5.91 8.30
N ALA A 58 17.30 7.01 7.87
CA ALA A 58 18.67 7.01 7.38
C ALA A 58 19.67 6.49 8.44
N ALA A 59 19.42 6.81 9.72
CA ALA A 59 20.30 6.39 10.81
C ALA A 59 20.22 4.88 11.09
N ALA A 60 19.05 4.27 10.84
CA ALA A 60 18.81 2.84 11.11
C ALA A 60 19.17 1.95 9.92
N MET A 61 18.94 2.42 8.68
CA MET A 61 19.07 1.59 7.47
C MET A 61 20.45 1.66 6.81
N GLY A 62 21.23 2.70 7.09
CA GLY A 62 22.46 3.01 6.36
C GLY A 62 22.20 3.73 5.04
N GLU A 63 23.24 4.39 4.54
CA GLU A 63 23.16 5.36 3.44
C GLU A 63 22.66 4.73 2.11
N GLU A 64 23.16 3.56 1.76
CA GLU A 64 22.79 2.88 0.51
C GLU A 64 21.29 2.49 0.48
N ALA A 65 20.80 1.91 1.57
CA ALA A 65 19.38 1.52 1.67
C ALA A 65 18.46 2.74 1.72
N PHE A 66 18.91 3.84 2.33
CA PHE A 66 18.17 5.09 2.37
C PHE A 66 18.09 5.76 0.99
N HIS A 67 19.18 5.80 0.22
CA HIS A 67 19.16 6.29 -1.17
C HIS A 67 18.20 5.49 -2.06
N LYS A 68 18.05 4.19 -1.79
CA LYS A 68 17.05 3.37 -2.48
C LYS A 68 15.62 3.86 -2.16
N ALA A 69 15.33 4.19 -0.90
CA ALA A 69 14.04 4.76 -0.50
C ALA A 69 13.80 6.15 -1.11
N GLU A 70 14.84 6.98 -1.28
CA GLU A 70 14.76 8.27 -1.98
C GLU A 70 14.37 8.12 -3.46
N SER A 71 14.77 7.02 -4.08
CA SER A 71 14.47 6.73 -5.49
C SER A 71 13.01 6.33 -5.74
N LEU A 72 12.24 6.01 -4.69
CA LEU A 72 10.84 5.58 -4.81
C LEU A 72 9.97 6.67 -5.44
N ARG A 73 9.08 6.23 -6.33
CA ARG A 73 8.07 7.08 -6.97
C ARG A 73 6.70 6.41 -6.89
N SER A 74 5.65 7.21 -7.11
CA SER A 74 4.26 6.73 -7.11
C SER A 74 4.10 5.51 -8.02
N GLU A 75 3.31 4.56 -7.56
CA GLU A 75 2.97 3.29 -8.23
C GLU A 75 4.15 2.32 -8.43
N PHE A 76 5.34 2.60 -7.89
CA PHE A 76 6.38 1.56 -7.81
C PHE A 76 5.87 0.38 -7.00
N VAL A 77 6.17 -0.83 -7.45
CA VAL A 77 5.87 -2.07 -6.71
C VAL A 77 7.04 -2.39 -5.82
N ILE A 78 6.80 -2.45 -4.52
CA ILE A 78 7.84 -2.71 -3.53
C ILE A 78 7.44 -3.83 -2.58
N ALA A 79 8.45 -4.50 -2.03
CA ALA A 79 8.33 -5.35 -0.85
C ALA A 79 9.13 -4.73 0.28
N VAL A 80 8.57 -4.73 1.45
CA VAL A 80 9.14 -4.15 2.66
C VAL A 80 9.07 -5.17 3.79
N ARG A 81 10.20 -5.43 4.44
CA ARG A 81 10.28 -6.10 5.74
C ARG A 81 10.59 -5.06 6.79
N GLY A 82 9.97 -5.16 7.95
CA GLY A 82 10.20 -4.23 9.04
C GLY A 82 9.37 -4.55 10.27
N GLU A 83 9.67 -3.84 11.33
CA GLU A 83 8.98 -3.98 12.62
C GLU A 83 7.77 -3.07 12.69
N VAL A 84 6.64 -3.59 13.15
CA VAL A 84 5.44 -2.81 13.44
C VAL A 84 5.64 -1.98 14.69
N ARG A 85 5.50 -0.67 14.59
CA ARG A 85 5.61 0.27 15.70
C ARG A 85 4.29 1.03 15.92
N ALA A 86 3.89 1.20 17.17
CA ALA A 86 2.79 2.09 17.52
C ALA A 86 3.22 3.55 17.31
N ARG A 87 2.35 4.35 16.71
CA ARG A 87 2.56 5.80 16.54
C ARG A 87 2.25 6.54 17.84
N SER A 88 2.94 7.65 18.06
CA SER A 88 2.62 8.53 19.18
C SER A 88 1.23 9.15 19.01
N ALA A 89 0.58 9.51 20.09
CA ALA A 89 -0.76 10.12 20.06
C ALA A 89 -0.86 11.33 19.12
N GLU A 90 0.22 12.10 18.99
CA GLU A 90 0.31 13.28 18.13
C GLU A 90 0.43 12.95 16.63
N THR A 91 0.90 11.74 16.31
CA THR A 91 1.15 11.32 14.93
C THR A 91 0.13 10.34 14.39
N ILE A 92 -0.87 9.94 15.19
CA ILE A 92 -1.98 9.08 14.74
C ILE A 92 -2.71 9.74 13.57
N ASN A 93 -2.93 8.98 12.49
CA ASN A 93 -3.68 9.44 11.33
C ASN A 93 -5.10 8.84 11.31
N PRO A 94 -6.14 9.59 11.72
CA PRO A 94 -7.51 9.06 11.77
C PRO A 94 -8.13 8.76 10.39
N LYS A 95 -7.49 9.23 9.31
CA LYS A 95 -7.95 8.98 7.93
C LYS A 95 -7.51 7.61 7.39
N MET A 96 -6.63 6.91 8.09
CA MET A 96 -6.17 5.57 7.72
C MET A 96 -6.67 4.54 8.74
N ALA A 97 -7.19 3.42 8.27
CA ALA A 97 -7.60 2.31 9.16
C ALA A 97 -6.43 1.77 10.00
N THR A 98 -5.20 1.84 9.46
CA THR A 98 -3.94 1.46 10.11
C THR A 98 -3.21 2.66 10.73
N GLY A 99 -3.89 3.78 10.92
CA GLY A 99 -3.26 5.05 11.29
C GLY A 99 -2.66 5.11 12.69
N GLU A 100 -2.89 4.11 13.55
CA GLU A 100 -2.28 3.98 14.87
C GLU A 100 -0.89 3.33 14.86
N ILE A 101 -0.52 2.74 13.70
CA ILE A 101 0.74 2.00 13.56
C ILE A 101 1.51 2.47 12.32
N GLU A 102 2.77 2.11 12.28
CA GLU A 102 3.65 2.25 11.14
C GLU A 102 4.64 1.08 11.11
N ILE A 103 5.25 0.82 9.96
CA ILE A 103 6.30 -0.20 9.82
C ILE A 103 7.65 0.52 9.69
N VAL A 104 8.55 0.26 10.61
CA VAL A 104 9.95 0.72 10.51
C VAL A 104 10.69 -0.26 9.61
N CYS A 105 11.11 0.22 8.45
CA CYS A 105 11.71 -0.62 7.43
C CYS A 105 13.12 -1.11 7.84
N SER A 106 13.34 -2.41 7.74
CA SER A 106 14.67 -3.03 7.84
C SER A 106 15.22 -3.49 6.48
N GLU A 107 14.32 -3.88 5.54
CA GLU A 107 14.71 -4.29 4.19
C GLU A 107 13.70 -3.77 3.16
N LEU A 108 14.20 -3.14 2.10
CA LEU A 108 13.42 -2.65 0.96
C LEU A 108 13.85 -3.34 -0.33
N ARG A 109 12.87 -3.86 -1.09
CA ARG A 109 13.08 -4.34 -2.46
C ARG A 109 12.17 -3.62 -3.44
N ILE A 110 12.74 -3.13 -4.54
CA ILE A 110 11.99 -2.55 -5.66
C ILE A 110 11.75 -3.66 -6.68
N LEU A 111 10.53 -4.20 -6.65
CA LEU A 111 10.13 -5.31 -7.51
C LEU A 111 9.87 -4.85 -8.95
N ASN A 112 9.24 -3.66 -9.08
CA ASN A 112 9.02 -3.07 -10.40
C ASN A 112 8.90 -1.54 -10.30
N LYS A 113 9.40 -0.86 -11.32
CA LYS A 113 9.25 0.58 -11.48
C LYS A 113 8.03 0.86 -12.35
N ALA A 114 7.26 1.89 -12.02
CA ALA A 114 6.15 2.36 -12.82
C ALA A 114 6.51 3.64 -13.58
N LYS A 115 5.91 3.83 -14.75
CA LYS A 115 5.82 5.16 -15.38
C LYS A 115 4.80 6.00 -14.60
N THR A 116 4.92 7.32 -14.69
CA THR A 116 3.92 8.23 -14.10
C THR A 116 2.55 7.89 -14.67
N PRO A 117 1.56 7.56 -13.82
CA PRO A 117 0.22 7.24 -14.30
C PRO A 117 -0.46 8.48 -14.89
N PRO A 118 -1.37 8.31 -15.87
CA PRO A 118 -2.09 9.43 -16.50
C PRO A 118 -3.05 10.15 -15.53
N PHE A 119 -3.42 9.53 -14.41
CA PHE A 119 -4.17 10.09 -13.29
C PHE A 119 -3.84 9.32 -12.01
N TYR A 120 -4.05 9.96 -10.86
CA TYR A 120 -3.83 9.33 -9.56
C TYR A 120 -4.93 8.32 -9.21
N ILE A 121 -4.58 7.27 -8.46
CA ILE A 121 -5.54 6.26 -8.00
C ILE A 121 -6.17 6.75 -6.68
N GLN A 122 -7.09 7.68 -6.79
CA GLN A 122 -7.86 8.28 -5.68
C GLN A 122 -9.28 8.61 -6.13
N ASP A 123 -10.19 8.80 -5.19
CA ASP A 123 -11.56 9.23 -5.50
C ASP A 123 -11.62 10.76 -5.72
N ASN A 124 -12.78 11.24 -6.22
CA ASN A 124 -13.04 12.66 -6.51
C ASN A 124 -12.03 13.29 -7.48
N LEU A 125 -11.67 12.55 -8.52
CA LEU A 125 -10.80 13.06 -9.59
C LEU A 125 -11.60 13.87 -10.59
N ASP A 126 -11.10 15.05 -10.93
CA ASP A 126 -11.51 15.79 -12.12
C ASP A 126 -10.71 15.29 -13.33
N VAL A 127 -11.13 14.15 -13.86
CA VAL A 127 -10.48 13.47 -14.99
C VAL A 127 -11.53 13.02 -15.97
N ASP A 128 -11.28 13.33 -17.25
CA ASP A 128 -12.14 12.95 -18.36
C ASP A 128 -12.48 11.45 -18.35
N GLU A 129 -13.74 11.12 -18.59
CA GLU A 129 -14.24 9.75 -18.57
C GLU A 129 -13.56 8.88 -19.64
N MET A 130 -13.29 9.43 -20.83
CA MET A 130 -12.62 8.69 -21.91
C MET A 130 -11.20 8.30 -21.51
N LEU A 131 -10.50 9.16 -20.75
CA LEU A 131 -9.17 8.83 -20.22
C LEU A 131 -9.26 7.71 -19.19
N ARG A 132 -10.26 7.73 -18.30
CA ARG A 132 -10.51 6.66 -17.33
C ARG A 132 -10.90 5.34 -18.01
N LEU A 133 -11.69 5.39 -19.07
CA LEU A 133 -12.03 4.20 -19.86
C LEU A 133 -10.82 3.63 -20.61
N LYS A 134 -9.98 4.48 -21.18
CA LYS A 134 -8.73 4.07 -21.84
C LYS A 134 -7.76 3.36 -20.87
N TYR A 135 -7.66 3.86 -19.64
CA TYR A 135 -6.82 3.29 -18.60
C TYR A 135 -7.65 2.60 -17.50
N ARG A 136 -8.65 1.82 -17.93
CA ARG A 136 -9.63 1.19 -17.04
C ARG A 136 -9.01 0.38 -15.91
N PHE A 137 -7.87 -0.27 -16.14
CA PHE A 137 -7.14 -1.03 -15.14
C PHE A 137 -6.62 -0.18 -13.98
N LEU A 138 -6.37 1.12 -14.19
CA LEU A 138 -6.05 2.07 -13.12
C LEU A 138 -7.32 2.56 -12.41
N ASP A 139 -8.35 2.88 -13.18
CA ASP A 139 -9.63 3.36 -12.64
C ASP A 139 -10.27 2.33 -11.69
N LEU A 140 -10.18 1.03 -12.02
CA LEU A 140 -10.68 -0.06 -11.17
C LEU A 140 -9.93 -0.21 -9.84
N ARG A 141 -8.78 0.42 -9.66
CA ARG A 141 -8.03 0.44 -8.40
C ARG A 141 -8.46 1.56 -7.46
N ARG A 142 -9.28 2.52 -7.93
CA ARG A 142 -9.82 3.56 -7.06
C ARG A 142 -10.72 2.95 -5.99
N PRO A 143 -10.67 3.45 -4.74
CA PRO A 143 -11.44 2.89 -3.63
C PRO A 143 -12.94 2.73 -3.91
N GLU A 144 -13.58 3.75 -4.50
CA GLU A 144 -14.99 3.69 -4.88
C GLU A 144 -15.28 2.60 -5.91
N MET A 145 -14.48 2.52 -6.97
CA MET A 145 -14.66 1.52 -8.04
C MET A 145 -14.40 0.12 -7.51
N GLN A 146 -13.36 -0.05 -6.69
CA GLN A 146 -13.07 -1.33 -6.05
C GLN A 146 -14.23 -1.77 -5.14
N LYS A 147 -14.79 -0.87 -4.33
CA LYS A 147 -15.96 -1.13 -3.47
C LYS A 147 -17.16 -1.62 -4.29
N ASN A 148 -17.45 -0.97 -5.42
CA ASN A 148 -18.56 -1.34 -6.29
C ASN A 148 -18.37 -2.73 -6.92
N ILE A 149 -17.18 -3.05 -7.41
CA ILE A 149 -16.86 -4.37 -7.96
C ILE A 149 -16.94 -5.46 -6.90
N MET A 150 -16.43 -5.20 -5.70
CA MET A 150 -16.52 -6.14 -4.57
C MET A 150 -17.95 -6.37 -4.11
N LEU A 151 -18.79 -5.33 -4.08
CA LEU A 151 -20.22 -5.47 -3.79
C LEU A 151 -20.90 -6.34 -4.83
N ARG A 152 -20.69 -6.04 -6.13
CA ARG A 152 -21.24 -6.84 -7.24
C ARG A 152 -20.83 -8.31 -7.15
N HIS A 153 -19.56 -8.58 -6.84
CA HIS A 153 -19.06 -9.94 -6.63
C HIS A 153 -19.82 -10.65 -5.50
N ARG A 154 -19.98 -9.99 -4.34
CA ARG A 154 -20.68 -10.56 -3.18
C ARG A 154 -22.14 -10.89 -3.50
N VAL A 155 -22.85 -9.97 -4.15
CA VAL A 155 -24.25 -10.21 -4.57
C VAL A 155 -24.35 -11.40 -5.53
N ALA A 156 -23.51 -11.43 -6.56
CA ALA A 156 -23.51 -12.55 -7.52
C ALA A 156 -23.16 -13.90 -6.85
N LYS A 157 -22.25 -13.90 -5.87
CA LYS A 157 -21.89 -15.08 -5.11
C LYS A 157 -23.08 -15.57 -4.27
N ILE A 158 -23.75 -14.69 -3.53
CA ILE A 158 -24.92 -15.03 -2.70
C ILE A 158 -26.03 -15.63 -3.56
N MET A 159 -26.31 -15.06 -4.74
CA MET A 159 -27.31 -15.59 -5.66
C MET A 159 -26.95 -17.00 -6.13
N ARG A 160 -25.71 -17.25 -6.56
CA ARG A 160 -25.26 -18.59 -6.96
C ARG A 160 -25.36 -19.57 -5.81
N ASP A 161 -24.81 -19.22 -4.63
CA ASP A 161 -24.85 -20.07 -3.43
C ASP A 161 -26.30 -20.42 -3.01
N TYR A 162 -27.26 -19.51 -3.24
CA TYR A 162 -28.67 -19.75 -2.98
C TYR A 162 -29.24 -20.79 -3.95
N PHE A 163 -29.04 -20.61 -5.26
CA PHE A 163 -29.56 -21.55 -6.26
C PHE A 163 -28.88 -22.94 -6.20
N ASP A 164 -27.61 -23.00 -5.82
CA ASP A 164 -26.90 -24.29 -5.66
C ASP A 164 -27.42 -25.10 -4.48
N ARG A 165 -28.17 -24.50 -3.54
CA ARG A 165 -28.75 -25.17 -2.37
C ARG A 165 -30.22 -25.63 -2.57
N GLN A 166 -30.87 -25.20 -3.66
CA GLN A 166 -32.23 -25.58 -3.99
C GLN A 166 -32.25 -26.84 -4.87
#